data_7e5999e2862a946695a90426e7f7b214
#
_entry.id   7e5999e2862a946695a90426e7f7b214
#
_cell.length_a   1.000
_cell.length_b   1.000
_cell.length_c   1.000
_cell.angle_alpha   90.00
_cell.angle_beta   90.00
_cell.angle_gamma   90.00
#
_symmetry.space_group_name_H-M   'P 1'
#
loop_
_entity.id
_entity.type
_entity.pdbx_description
1 polymer ?
#
loop_
_entity_poly.entity_id
_entity_poly.type
_entity_poly.pdbx_seq_one_letter_code
_entity_poly.pdbx_strand_id
1 'polypeptide(L)'
;MHAAVITAHETPPVYAEHPEPVARGEHEMVVDVLAAGLHHLTRAKADGSHYSAAGVLPLVPGADGVVRDPSGHLRYAVLDDTRHGTFAERTVIDVRRSVVLPDDVDPVRIAAAMNPGMSSWVALRRRVTFREGQRVLVLGATGNAGRMAVQIARRFGAAQVLAAGRDTVRLGTLPGLGADRALTFDEIAAAADVDVVLDFVWGAPAADAMLALLTARADRSAPLTWIQIGSMAGEAAPVPSAVLRAARLRIVGSGIGSVPPRDFIEELPELAKAVTEGAIDVRARAVPLARVTRAWSETTGERLVLVP
;
A
#
# COMPACT_ATOMS: atom_id res chain seq x y z
N MET A 1 16.29 -13.31 20.74
CA MET A 1 15.56 -13.60 19.50
C MET A 1 16.39 -13.27 18.27
N HIS A 2 16.00 -13.77 17.09
CA HIS A 2 16.59 -13.31 15.84
C HIS A 2 15.75 -12.23 15.17
N ALA A 3 16.43 -11.33 14.45
CA ALA A 3 15.82 -10.25 13.71
C ALA A 3 16.64 -9.87 12.47
N ALA A 4 16.00 -9.20 11.53
CA ALA A 4 16.69 -8.45 10.48
C ALA A 4 17.17 -7.12 11.05
N VAL A 5 18.46 -6.88 11.10
CA VAL A 5 19.04 -5.69 11.72
C VAL A 5 19.72 -4.81 10.67
N ILE A 6 19.38 -3.53 10.66
CA ILE A 6 20.04 -2.49 9.85
C ILE A 6 20.89 -1.64 10.79
N THR A 7 22.19 -1.56 10.49
CA THR A 7 23.18 -0.79 11.28
C THR A 7 23.66 0.47 10.57
N ALA A 8 23.43 0.57 9.26
CA ALA A 8 23.74 1.75 8.45
C ALA A 8 22.66 1.94 7.38
N HIS A 9 22.32 3.20 7.07
CA HIS A 9 21.44 3.52 5.95
C HIS A 9 22.03 2.99 4.63
N GLU A 10 21.18 2.70 3.65
CA GLU A 10 21.56 2.17 2.33
C GLU A 10 22.14 0.75 2.33
N THR A 11 22.24 0.09 3.49
CA THR A 11 22.67 -1.31 3.56
C THR A 11 21.47 -2.26 3.75
N PRO A 12 21.48 -3.42 3.08
CA PRO A 12 20.49 -4.44 3.34
C PRO A 12 20.54 -4.92 4.81
N PRO A 13 19.39 -5.30 5.40
CA PRO A 13 19.37 -5.87 6.73
C PRO A 13 20.12 -7.20 6.80
N VAL A 14 20.73 -7.47 7.95
CA VAL A 14 21.41 -8.73 8.24
C VAL A 14 20.61 -9.50 9.27
N TYR A 15 20.41 -10.80 9.05
CA TYR A 15 19.80 -11.68 10.03
C TYR A 15 20.78 -11.93 11.18
N ALA A 16 20.41 -11.52 12.38
CA ALA A 16 21.31 -11.55 13.54
C ALA A 16 20.53 -11.75 14.85
N GLU A 17 21.25 -12.16 15.89
CA GLU A 17 20.73 -12.12 17.26
C GLU A 17 20.42 -10.67 17.68
N HIS A 18 19.29 -10.47 18.31
CA HIS A 18 18.80 -9.17 18.76
C HIS A 18 18.17 -9.31 20.16
N PRO A 19 18.27 -8.31 21.03
CA PRO A 19 17.60 -8.33 22.32
C PRO A 19 16.11 -8.58 22.18
N GLU A 20 15.54 -9.25 23.18
CA GLU A 20 14.09 -9.43 23.28
C GLU A 20 13.39 -8.08 23.40
N PRO A 21 12.28 -7.86 22.69
CA PRO A 21 11.52 -6.64 22.80
C PRO A 21 10.81 -6.58 24.16
N VAL A 22 10.66 -5.37 24.69
CA VAL A 22 10.05 -5.14 26.02
C VAL A 22 8.91 -4.13 25.86
N ALA A 23 7.70 -4.54 26.23
CA ALA A 23 6.56 -3.64 26.34
C ALA A 23 6.78 -2.66 27.50
N ARG A 24 6.57 -1.37 27.29
CA ARG A 24 6.79 -0.31 28.28
C ARG A 24 5.54 0.48 28.60
N GLY A 25 4.56 0.49 27.68
CA GLY A 25 3.32 1.22 27.83
C GLY A 25 2.14 0.32 28.18
N GLU A 26 1.10 0.89 28.78
CA GLU A 26 -0.14 0.19 29.16
C GLU A 26 -0.84 -0.50 27.96
N HIS A 27 -0.67 0.07 26.77
CA HIS A 27 -1.29 -0.46 25.55
C HIS A 27 -0.31 -1.26 24.69
N GLU A 28 0.90 -1.48 25.17
CA GLU A 28 1.91 -2.25 24.47
C GLU A 28 1.88 -3.71 24.85
N MET A 29 2.17 -4.57 23.88
CA MET A 29 2.19 -6.01 24.04
C MET A 29 3.32 -6.60 23.22
N VAL A 30 4.08 -7.52 23.83
CA VAL A 30 5.04 -8.37 23.10
C VAL A 30 4.26 -9.49 22.42
N VAL A 31 4.53 -9.70 21.14
CA VAL A 31 3.83 -10.66 20.28
C VAL A 31 4.81 -11.46 19.43
N ASP A 32 4.43 -12.69 19.08
CA ASP A 32 5.17 -13.49 18.10
C ASP A 32 4.80 -13.06 16.68
N VAL A 33 5.78 -12.81 15.82
CA VAL A 33 5.54 -12.48 14.41
C VAL A 33 5.35 -13.77 13.62
N LEU A 34 4.30 -13.82 12.81
CA LEU A 34 4.02 -14.95 11.92
C LEU A 34 4.34 -14.64 10.47
N ALA A 35 4.08 -13.42 10.02
CA ALA A 35 4.32 -12.99 8.65
C ALA A 35 4.42 -11.47 8.55
N ALA A 36 5.39 -10.96 7.80
CA ALA A 36 5.60 -9.53 7.61
C ALA A 36 5.92 -9.20 6.14
N GLY A 37 5.15 -8.31 5.53
CA GLY A 37 5.29 -7.96 4.13
C GLY A 37 6.51 -7.07 3.85
N LEU A 38 7.30 -7.39 2.83
CA LEU A 38 8.39 -6.53 2.37
C LEU A 38 7.85 -5.50 1.38
N HIS A 39 7.52 -4.32 1.88
CA HIS A 39 6.90 -3.23 1.14
C HIS A 39 7.93 -2.15 0.74
N HIS A 40 7.57 -1.30 -0.23
CA HIS A 40 8.32 -0.07 -0.51
C HIS A 40 8.40 0.84 0.71
N LEU A 41 7.30 0.98 1.45
CA LEU A 41 7.25 1.73 2.71
C LEU A 41 8.30 1.23 3.71
N THR A 42 8.43 -0.10 3.88
CA THR A 42 9.41 -0.69 4.79
C THR A 42 10.83 -0.35 4.38
N ARG A 43 11.15 -0.42 3.08
CA ARG A 43 12.47 -0.03 2.56
C ARG A 43 12.74 1.45 2.75
N ALA A 44 11.78 2.32 2.36
CA ALA A 44 11.92 3.77 2.46
C ALA A 44 12.01 4.27 3.92
N LYS A 45 11.34 3.61 4.86
CA LYS A 45 11.54 3.89 6.30
C LYS A 45 12.92 3.45 6.77
N ALA A 46 13.41 2.33 6.30
CA ALA A 46 14.69 1.76 6.71
C ALA A 46 15.89 2.54 6.16
N ASP A 47 15.81 3.06 4.93
CA ASP A 47 16.85 3.89 4.33
C ASP A 47 16.75 5.38 4.70
N GLY A 48 15.68 5.77 5.42
CA GLY A 48 15.45 7.13 5.88
C GLY A 48 14.82 8.06 4.84
N SER A 49 14.48 7.59 3.65
CA SER A 49 13.90 8.41 2.58
C SER A 49 12.40 8.71 2.77
N HIS A 50 11.69 7.93 3.58
CA HIS A 50 10.27 8.17 3.82
C HIS A 50 10.06 9.32 4.84
N TYR A 51 9.11 10.21 4.57
CA TYR A 51 8.80 11.36 5.43
C TYR A 51 8.43 11.01 6.89
N SER A 52 8.05 9.76 7.17
CA SER A 52 7.78 9.25 8.52
C SER A 52 8.88 8.35 9.08
N ALA A 53 10.10 8.39 8.50
CA ALA A 53 11.21 7.60 9.01
C ALA A 53 11.74 8.17 10.34
N ALA A 54 11.99 7.30 11.33
CA ALA A 54 12.50 7.73 12.64
C ALA A 54 14.00 8.09 12.65
N GLY A 55 14.76 7.67 11.63
CA GLY A 55 16.18 7.99 11.47
C GLY A 55 17.14 7.40 12.52
N VAL A 56 16.68 6.48 13.38
CA VAL A 56 17.45 5.90 14.49
C VAL A 56 18.02 4.55 14.08
N LEU A 57 19.33 4.37 14.24
CA LEU A 57 20.06 3.11 14.02
C LEU A 57 20.67 2.61 15.34
N PRO A 58 20.87 1.29 15.55
CA PRO A 58 20.35 0.20 14.70
C PRO A 58 18.84 0.08 14.77
N LEU A 59 18.22 -0.41 13.70
CA LEU A 59 16.76 -0.64 13.64
C LEU A 59 16.44 -2.04 13.10
N VAL A 60 15.28 -2.54 13.48
CA VAL A 60 14.64 -3.72 12.88
C VAL A 60 13.53 -3.23 11.97
N PRO A 61 13.59 -3.45 10.62
CA PRO A 61 12.54 -3.00 9.72
C PRO A 61 11.24 -3.79 9.89
N GLY A 62 10.19 -3.32 9.23
CA GLY A 62 8.87 -3.93 9.23
C GLY A 62 7.82 -2.98 9.81
N ALA A 63 6.95 -2.43 8.95
CA ALA A 63 5.96 -1.44 9.34
C ALA A 63 4.63 -2.04 9.79
N ASP A 64 4.40 -3.31 9.46
CA ASP A 64 3.16 -4.05 9.73
C ASP A 64 3.39 -5.56 9.63
N GLY A 65 2.45 -6.33 10.12
CA GLY A 65 2.52 -7.79 10.01
C GLY A 65 1.36 -8.50 10.68
N VAL A 66 1.30 -9.80 10.44
CA VAL A 66 0.43 -10.72 11.17
C VAL A 66 1.20 -11.30 12.34
N VAL A 67 0.62 -11.19 13.51
CA VAL A 67 1.25 -11.58 14.78
C VAL A 67 0.31 -12.46 15.59
N ARG A 68 0.85 -13.20 16.53
CA ARG A 68 0.11 -13.96 17.55
C ARG A 68 0.30 -13.30 18.91
N ASP A 69 -0.79 -12.95 19.56
CA ASP A 69 -0.75 -12.37 20.90
C ASP A 69 -0.57 -13.47 21.98
N PRO A 70 -0.23 -13.10 23.24
CA PRO A 70 -0.03 -14.07 24.34
C PRO A 70 -1.28 -14.88 24.69
N SER A 71 -2.46 -14.43 24.27
CA SER A 71 -3.73 -15.18 24.42
C SER A 71 -3.98 -16.16 23.27
N GLY A 72 -3.10 -16.18 22.26
CA GLY A 72 -3.18 -17.06 21.10
C GLY A 72 -3.93 -16.48 19.90
N HIS A 73 -4.53 -15.28 20.00
CA HIS A 73 -5.27 -14.67 18.90
C HIS A 73 -4.33 -14.18 17.79
N LEU A 74 -4.76 -14.36 16.56
CA LEU A 74 -4.12 -13.73 15.42
C LEU A 74 -4.51 -12.25 15.33
N ARG A 75 -3.53 -11.40 15.05
CA ARG A 75 -3.75 -9.96 14.84
C ARG A 75 -3.02 -9.47 13.61
N TYR A 76 -3.60 -8.49 12.92
CA TYR A 76 -2.83 -7.64 12.04
C TYR A 76 -2.50 -6.36 12.79
N ALA A 77 -1.22 -6.01 12.82
CA ALA A 77 -0.72 -4.84 13.55
C ALA A 77 0.03 -3.90 12.60
N VAL A 78 -0.17 -2.59 12.81
CA VAL A 78 0.53 -1.51 12.11
C VAL A 78 1.40 -0.75 13.11
N LEU A 79 2.70 -0.72 12.87
CA LEU A 79 3.67 -0.12 13.77
C LEU A 79 3.94 1.34 13.39
N ASP A 80 3.96 2.23 14.38
CA ASP A 80 4.35 3.63 14.21
C ASP A 80 5.85 3.75 14.06
N ASP A 81 6.57 3.13 15.01
CA ASP A 81 8.02 3.13 15.08
C ASP A 81 8.58 1.87 14.42
N THR A 82 9.67 2.04 13.70
CA THR A 82 10.39 0.96 13.06
C THR A 82 11.66 0.56 13.80
N ARG A 83 11.87 1.07 15.01
CA ARG A 83 13.01 0.64 15.83
C ARG A 83 12.94 -0.84 16.18
N HIS A 84 11.72 -1.34 16.41
CA HIS A 84 11.41 -2.74 16.69
C HIS A 84 10.33 -3.25 15.73
N GLY A 85 10.63 -3.23 14.44
CA GLY A 85 9.70 -3.62 13.39
C GLY A 85 9.37 -5.11 13.39
N THR A 86 8.54 -5.50 12.43
CA THR A 86 8.03 -6.88 12.31
C THR A 86 8.98 -7.86 11.61
N PHE A 87 10.18 -7.43 11.18
CA PHE A 87 11.16 -8.37 10.60
C PHE A 87 12.01 -9.02 11.70
N ALA A 88 11.35 -9.66 12.65
CA ALA A 88 11.91 -10.34 13.81
C ALA A 88 11.03 -11.52 14.21
N GLU A 89 11.51 -12.40 15.05
CA GLU A 89 10.71 -13.46 15.66
C GLU A 89 9.61 -12.89 16.56
N ARG A 90 9.91 -11.79 17.28
CA ARG A 90 9.00 -11.08 18.16
C ARG A 90 9.11 -9.57 18.01
N THR A 91 8.02 -8.87 18.29
CA THR A 91 7.98 -7.41 18.30
C THR A 91 7.06 -6.89 19.40
N VAL A 92 7.02 -5.56 19.59
CA VAL A 92 6.03 -4.89 20.43
C VAL A 92 5.01 -4.21 19.54
N ILE A 93 3.74 -4.41 19.82
CA ILE A 93 2.64 -3.72 19.17
C ILE A 93 1.87 -2.84 20.16
N ASP A 94 1.28 -1.76 19.67
CA ASP A 94 0.20 -1.06 20.37
C ASP A 94 -1.13 -1.74 20.00
N VAL A 95 -1.85 -2.26 20.97
CA VAL A 95 -3.13 -2.97 20.76
C VAL A 95 -4.17 -2.12 20.06
N ARG A 96 -4.13 -0.79 20.24
CA ARG A 96 -5.03 0.18 19.58
C ARG A 96 -4.75 0.33 18.08
N ARG A 97 -3.60 -0.12 17.61
CA ARG A 97 -3.16 -0.11 16.22
C ARG A 97 -3.16 -1.50 15.60
N SER A 98 -3.93 -2.38 16.19
CA SER A 98 -4.08 -3.74 15.69
C SER A 98 -5.55 -4.14 15.66
N VAL A 99 -5.85 -5.14 14.84
CA VAL A 99 -7.17 -5.77 14.77
C VAL A 99 -7.02 -7.27 14.93
N VAL A 100 -7.96 -7.88 15.66
CA VAL A 100 -8.06 -9.34 15.75
C VAL A 100 -8.51 -9.88 14.41
N LEU A 101 -7.85 -10.93 13.97
CA LEU A 101 -8.17 -11.65 12.75
C LEU A 101 -8.89 -12.96 13.09
N PRO A 102 -9.69 -13.51 12.17
CA PRO A 102 -10.17 -14.88 12.29
C PRO A 102 -9.02 -15.90 12.36
N ASP A 103 -9.24 -17.02 13.02
CA ASP A 103 -8.19 -18.04 13.25
C ASP A 103 -7.83 -18.81 11.96
N ASP A 104 -8.69 -18.79 10.95
CA ASP A 104 -8.55 -19.51 9.68
C ASP A 104 -7.88 -18.69 8.57
N VAL A 105 -7.38 -17.48 8.86
CA VAL A 105 -6.69 -16.66 7.86
C VAL A 105 -5.33 -17.24 7.51
N ASP A 106 -4.91 -17.06 6.26
CA ASP A 106 -3.53 -17.28 5.83
C ASP A 106 -2.67 -16.04 6.19
N PRO A 107 -1.75 -16.13 7.18
CA PRO A 107 -0.93 -15.00 7.60
C PRO A 107 -0.10 -14.39 6.47
N VAL A 108 0.37 -15.22 5.52
CA VAL A 108 1.19 -14.76 4.39
C VAL A 108 0.36 -13.90 3.44
N ARG A 109 -0.85 -14.34 3.11
CA ARG A 109 -1.75 -13.57 2.25
C ARG A 109 -2.16 -12.25 2.91
N ILE A 110 -2.51 -12.27 4.19
CA ILE A 110 -2.87 -11.06 4.94
C ILE A 110 -1.68 -10.09 4.97
N ALA A 111 -0.50 -10.53 5.38
CA ALA A 111 0.68 -9.67 5.43
C ALA A 111 1.08 -9.11 4.05
N ALA A 112 0.83 -9.86 2.97
CA ALA A 112 1.09 -9.39 1.61
C ALA A 112 0.10 -8.32 1.14
N ALA A 113 -1.16 -8.41 1.58
CA ALA A 113 -2.28 -7.65 1.03
C ALA A 113 -2.62 -6.38 1.80
N MET A 114 -2.54 -6.43 3.13
CA MET A 114 -3.12 -5.37 3.96
C MET A 114 -2.50 -4.00 3.69
N ASN A 115 -1.19 -3.87 3.72
CA ASN A 115 -0.52 -2.58 3.49
C ASN A 115 -0.80 -2.00 2.09
N PRO A 116 -0.56 -2.71 0.98
CA PRO A 116 -0.87 -2.16 -0.34
C PRO A 116 -2.37 -1.97 -0.58
N GLY A 117 -3.23 -2.81 -0.01
CA GLY A 117 -4.68 -2.71 -0.14
C GLY A 117 -5.26 -1.49 0.60
N MET A 118 -4.77 -1.23 1.81
CA MET A 118 -5.18 -0.08 2.62
C MET A 118 -5.05 1.24 1.87
N SER A 119 -4.04 1.39 1.03
CA SER A 119 -3.76 2.65 0.34
C SER A 119 -4.93 3.11 -0.52
N SER A 120 -5.54 2.23 -1.31
CA SER A 120 -6.73 2.54 -2.11
C SER A 120 -8.04 2.38 -1.34
N TRP A 121 -8.11 1.43 -0.42
CA TRP A 121 -9.29 1.23 0.43
C TRP A 121 -9.61 2.47 1.25
N VAL A 122 -8.64 2.95 2.00
CA VAL A 122 -8.78 4.16 2.84
C VAL A 122 -8.94 5.41 1.96
N ALA A 123 -8.25 5.49 0.81
CA ALA A 123 -8.42 6.61 -0.12
C ALA A 123 -9.86 6.77 -0.57
N LEU A 124 -10.52 5.69 -0.96
CA LEU A 124 -11.90 5.71 -1.45
C LEU A 124 -12.94 5.83 -0.32
N ARG A 125 -12.66 5.29 0.88
CA ARG A 125 -13.61 5.28 2.00
C ARG A 125 -13.52 6.51 2.89
N ARG A 126 -12.32 7.08 3.09
CA ARG A 126 -12.06 8.11 4.11
C ARG A 126 -11.53 9.43 3.56
N ARG A 127 -10.87 9.42 2.37
CA ARG A 127 -10.32 10.67 1.80
C ARG A 127 -11.26 11.36 0.84
N VAL A 128 -12.13 10.60 0.20
CA VAL A 128 -13.14 11.12 -0.72
C VAL A 128 -14.49 10.45 -0.45
N THR A 129 -15.55 11.08 -0.91
CA THR A 129 -16.87 10.45 -0.92
C THR A 129 -17.03 9.67 -2.22
N PHE A 130 -16.42 8.48 -2.27
CA PHE A 130 -16.61 7.58 -3.42
C PHE A 130 -18.06 7.06 -3.43
N ARG A 131 -18.64 6.98 -4.61
CA ARG A 131 -20.02 6.51 -4.81
C ARG A 131 -20.04 5.39 -5.83
N GLU A 132 -20.89 4.42 -5.61
CA GLU A 132 -21.21 3.39 -6.60
C GLU A 132 -21.63 4.07 -7.94
N GLY A 133 -21.22 3.46 -9.05
CA GLY A 133 -21.46 3.99 -10.39
C GLY A 133 -20.39 4.97 -10.91
N GLN A 134 -19.46 5.44 -10.09
CA GLN A 134 -18.35 6.26 -10.56
C GLN A 134 -17.35 5.48 -11.39
N ARG A 135 -16.68 6.18 -12.32
CA ARG A 135 -15.62 5.65 -13.17
C ARG A 135 -14.25 5.97 -12.58
N VAL A 136 -13.38 4.97 -12.49
CA VAL A 136 -12.08 5.06 -11.84
C VAL A 136 -10.96 4.80 -12.82
N LEU A 137 -9.91 5.63 -12.79
CA LEU A 137 -8.62 5.35 -13.40
C LEU A 137 -7.59 5.02 -12.32
N VAL A 138 -6.85 3.94 -12.49
CA VAL A 138 -5.72 3.58 -11.62
C VAL A 138 -4.42 3.80 -12.39
N LEU A 139 -3.61 4.77 -11.99
CA LEU A 139 -2.26 4.99 -12.52
C LEU A 139 -1.24 4.18 -11.72
N GLY A 140 -0.39 3.42 -12.43
CA GLY A 140 0.54 2.47 -11.80
C GLY A 140 -0.12 1.12 -11.47
N ALA A 141 -1.15 0.75 -12.22
CA ALA A 141 -1.96 -0.44 -11.99
C ALA A 141 -1.20 -1.77 -12.08
N THR A 142 -0.03 -1.80 -12.69
CA THR A 142 0.82 -3.01 -12.81
C THR A 142 1.62 -3.34 -11.55
N GLY A 143 1.72 -2.40 -10.60
CA GLY A 143 2.32 -2.61 -9.28
C GLY A 143 1.39 -3.34 -8.31
N ASN A 144 1.93 -3.85 -7.20
CA ASN A 144 1.13 -4.61 -6.21
C ASN A 144 -0.04 -3.78 -5.65
N ALA A 145 0.19 -2.53 -5.24
CA ALA A 145 -0.89 -1.65 -4.74
C ALA A 145 -1.90 -1.30 -5.85
N GLY A 146 -1.42 -1.03 -7.07
CA GLY A 146 -2.30 -0.71 -8.20
C GLY A 146 -3.20 -1.88 -8.63
N ARG A 147 -2.67 -3.11 -8.64
CA ARG A 147 -3.48 -4.33 -8.89
C ARG A 147 -4.59 -4.49 -7.86
N MET A 148 -4.31 -4.21 -6.60
CA MET A 148 -5.32 -4.24 -5.54
C MET A 148 -6.31 -3.08 -5.67
N ALA A 149 -5.85 -1.90 -6.08
CA ALA A 149 -6.71 -0.74 -6.31
C ALA A 149 -7.77 -1.00 -7.40
N VAL A 150 -7.41 -1.74 -8.47
CA VAL A 150 -8.36 -2.18 -9.50
C VAL A 150 -9.48 -3.02 -8.88
N GLN A 151 -9.13 -4.03 -8.09
CA GLN A 151 -10.07 -4.94 -7.43
C GLN A 151 -10.93 -4.21 -6.38
N ILE A 152 -10.33 -3.32 -5.61
CA ILE A 152 -11.00 -2.53 -4.58
C ILE A 152 -12.00 -1.55 -5.21
N ALA A 153 -11.61 -0.84 -6.28
CA ALA A 153 -12.53 0.04 -7.00
C ALA A 153 -13.76 -0.73 -7.53
N ARG A 154 -13.53 -1.91 -8.10
CA ARG A 154 -14.61 -2.80 -8.56
C ARG A 154 -15.52 -3.24 -7.41
N ARG A 155 -14.93 -3.68 -6.29
CA ARG A 155 -15.67 -4.10 -5.09
C ARG A 155 -16.54 -2.97 -4.53
N PHE A 156 -16.08 -1.72 -4.63
CA PHE A 156 -16.85 -0.56 -4.15
C PHE A 156 -17.87 -0.05 -5.18
N GLY A 157 -18.14 -0.82 -6.24
CA GLY A 157 -19.19 -0.53 -7.19
C GLY A 157 -18.82 0.47 -8.28
N ALA A 158 -17.52 0.61 -8.62
CA ALA A 158 -17.13 1.40 -9.79
C ALA A 158 -17.82 0.85 -11.06
N ALA A 159 -18.53 1.72 -11.79
CA ALA A 159 -19.16 1.35 -13.05
C ALA A 159 -18.12 1.00 -14.12
N GLN A 160 -16.97 1.66 -14.08
CA GLN A 160 -15.85 1.41 -14.98
C GLN A 160 -14.53 1.54 -14.23
N VAL A 161 -13.61 0.61 -14.46
CA VAL A 161 -12.24 0.66 -13.94
C VAL A 161 -11.27 0.61 -15.13
N LEU A 162 -10.54 1.69 -15.33
CA LEU A 162 -9.46 1.80 -16.28
C LEU A 162 -8.13 1.67 -15.56
N ALA A 163 -7.21 0.90 -16.10
CA ALA A 163 -5.96 0.55 -15.45
C ALA A 163 -4.77 0.93 -16.34
N ALA A 164 -3.94 1.87 -15.88
CA ALA A 164 -2.81 2.37 -16.66
C ALA A 164 -1.46 1.95 -16.08
N GLY A 165 -0.52 1.62 -16.96
CA GLY A 165 0.83 1.20 -16.59
C GLY A 165 1.80 1.17 -17.77
N ARG A 166 3.06 0.79 -17.48
CA ARG A 166 4.14 0.72 -18.49
C ARG A 166 4.39 -0.69 -19.01
N ASP A 167 4.18 -1.68 -18.15
CA ASP A 167 4.46 -3.09 -18.45
C ASP A 167 3.24 -3.72 -19.13
N THR A 168 3.33 -3.86 -20.46
CA THR A 168 2.23 -4.36 -21.30
C THR A 168 1.86 -5.81 -20.99
N VAL A 169 2.83 -6.64 -20.59
CA VAL A 169 2.56 -8.03 -20.17
C VAL A 169 1.70 -8.06 -18.91
N ARG A 170 2.06 -7.26 -17.92
CA ARG A 170 1.28 -7.15 -16.69
C ARG A 170 -0.07 -6.44 -16.91
N LEU A 171 -0.13 -5.44 -17.79
CA LEU A 171 -1.38 -4.80 -18.20
C LEU A 171 -2.39 -5.83 -18.72
N GLY A 172 -1.94 -6.77 -19.55
CA GLY A 172 -2.77 -7.84 -20.09
C GLY A 172 -3.41 -8.76 -19.04
N THR A 173 -2.93 -8.74 -17.78
CA THR A 173 -3.52 -9.53 -16.68
C THR A 173 -4.61 -8.80 -15.90
N LEU A 174 -4.73 -7.48 -16.05
CA LEU A 174 -5.61 -6.64 -15.24
C LEU A 174 -7.12 -6.82 -15.54
N PRO A 175 -7.55 -7.16 -16.77
CA PRO A 175 -8.95 -7.50 -17.00
C PRO A 175 -9.44 -8.66 -16.13
N GLY A 176 -8.59 -9.68 -15.89
CA GLY A 176 -8.89 -10.78 -14.97
C GLY A 176 -9.03 -10.36 -13.49
N LEU A 177 -8.62 -9.13 -13.14
CA LEU A 177 -8.78 -8.54 -11.81
C LEU A 177 -9.92 -7.51 -11.73
N GLY A 178 -10.69 -7.32 -12.82
CA GLY A 178 -11.83 -6.42 -12.85
C GLY A 178 -11.57 -5.07 -13.53
N ALA A 179 -10.46 -4.88 -14.24
CA ALA A 179 -10.29 -3.72 -15.13
C ALA A 179 -11.11 -3.92 -16.42
N ASP A 180 -11.86 -2.90 -16.84
CA ASP A 180 -12.59 -2.92 -18.13
C ASP A 180 -11.64 -2.68 -19.31
N ARG A 181 -10.61 -1.87 -19.10
CA ARG A 181 -9.54 -1.62 -20.07
C ARG A 181 -8.20 -1.44 -19.37
N ALA A 182 -7.18 -1.98 -20.01
CA ALA A 182 -5.79 -1.69 -19.69
C ALA A 182 -5.24 -0.70 -20.72
N LEU A 183 -4.51 0.32 -20.24
CA LEU A 183 -4.00 1.43 -21.04
C LEU A 183 -2.50 1.60 -20.80
N THR A 184 -1.78 1.95 -21.83
CA THR A 184 -0.46 2.57 -21.69
C THR A 184 -0.59 4.05 -21.33
N PHE A 185 0.50 4.72 -20.93
CA PHE A 185 0.44 6.16 -20.64
C PHE A 185 0.11 7.01 -21.87
N ASP A 186 0.46 6.55 -23.06
CA ASP A 186 0.14 7.24 -24.33
C ASP A 186 -1.35 7.17 -24.66
N GLU A 187 -2.09 6.23 -24.07
CA GLU A 187 -3.52 6.02 -24.26
C GLU A 187 -4.40 6.71 -23.20
N ILE A 188 -3.80 7.48 -22.27
CA ILE A 188 -4.52 8.09 -21.12
C ILE A 188 -5.70 8.97 -21.54
N ALA A 189 -5.64 9.59 -22.71
CA ALA A 189 -6.76 10.36 -23.27
C ALA A 189 -8.07 9.55 -23.35
N ALA A 190 -8.00 8.22 -23.50
CA ALA A 190 -9.15 7.33 -23.48
C ALA A 190 -9.86 7.24 -22.12
N ALA A 191 -9.21 7.73 -21.04
CA ALA A 191 -9.76 7.82 -19.70
C ALA A 191 -10.35 9.20 -19.37
N ALA A 192 -10.56 10.07 -20.37
CA ALA A 192 -10.94 11.47 -20.17
C ALA A 192 -12.16 11.68 -19.26
N ASP A 193 -13.12 10.77 -19.29
CA ASP A 193 -14.40 10.94 -18.60
C ASP A 193 -14.48 10.25 -17.22
N VAL A 194 -13.35 9.83 -16.63
CA VAL A 194 -13.38 9.25 -15.28
C VAL A 194 -13.71 10.29 -14.21
N ASP A 195 -14.24 9.82 -13.09
CA ASP A 195 -14.65 10.65 -11.95
C ASP A 195 -13.55 10.71 -10.88
N VAL A 196 -12.78 9.62 -10.77
CA VAL A 196 -11.72 9.45 -9.75
C VAL A 196 -10.46 8.87 -10.38
N VAL A 197 -9.31 9.43 -10.03
CA VAL A 197 -7.99 8.87 -10.35
C VAL A 197 -7.31 8.44 -9.05
N LEU A 198 -6.85 7.19 -9.00
CA LEU A 198 -5.97 6.65 -7.95
C LEU A 198 -4.54 6.67 -8.50
N ASP A 199 -3.72 7.57 -7.99
CA ASP A 199 -2.38 7.82 -8.53
C ASP A 199 -1.28 7.28 -7.60
N PHE A 200 -0.62 6.21 -8.05
CA PHE A 200 0.56 5.61 -7.41
C PHE A 200 1.89 6.05 -8.03
N VAL A 201 1.82 6.90 -9.05
CA VAL A 201 2.96 7.24 -9.91
C VAL A 201 3.59 8.55 -9.53
N TRP A 202 2.76 9.62 -9.49
CA TRP A 202 3.17 11.01 -9.29
C TRP A 202 4.28 11.45 -10.28
N GLY A 203 5.00 12.56 -10.00
CA GLY A 203 6.07 13.04 -10.86
C GLY A 203 5.59 13.57 -12.22
N ALA A 204 6.52 13.70 -13.16
CA ALA A 204 6.23 14.16 -14.52
C ALA A 204 5.19 13.29 -15.24
N PRO A 205 5.24 11.94 -15.20
CA PRO A 205 4.24 11.13 -15.88
C PRO A 205 2.81 11.34 -15.37
N ALA A 206 2.60 11.67 -14.11
CA ALA A 206 1.28 11.98 -13.57
C ALA A 206 0.79 13.36 -14.04
N ALA A 207 1.69 14.36 -14.13
CA ALA A 207 1.36 15.68 -14.66
C ALA A 207 1.00 15.60 -16.15
N ASP A 208 1.74 14.81 -16.93
CA ASP A 208 1.45 14.58 -18.36
C ASP A 208 0.11 13.85 -18.54
N ALA A 209 -0.15 12.81 -17.73
CA ALA A 209 -1.42 12.10 -17.73
C ALA A 209 -2.59 13.03 -17.37
N MET A 210 -2.41 13.90 -16.39
CA MET A 210 -3.42 14.89 -15.99
C MET A 210 -3.74 15.86 -17.12
N LEU A 211 -2.71 16.36 -17.80
CA LEU A 211 -2.86 17.24 -18.96
C LEU A 211 -3.59 16.54 -20.11
N ALA A 212 -3.17 15.33 -20.48
CA ALA A 212 -3.77 14.54 -21.55
C ALA A 212 -5.25 14.24 -21.28
N LEU A 213 -5.56 13.81 -20.06
CA LEU A 213 -6.92 13.48 -19.61
C LEU A 213 -7.82 14.73 -19.68
N LEU A 214 -7.39 15.86 -19.12
CA LEU A 214 -8.18 17.08 -19.10
C LEU A 214 -8.30 17.73 -20.50
N THR A 215 -7.32 17.56 -21.38
CA THR A 215 -7.40 18.04 -22.77
C THR A 215 -8.46 17.28 -23.55
N ALA A 216 -8.55 15.97 -23.36
CA ALA A 216 -9.51 15.11 -24.04
C ALA A 216 -10.92 15.12 -23.42
N ARG A 217 -11.06 15.66 -22.17
CA ARG A 217 -12.31 15.66 -21.41
C ARG A 217 -13.38 16.51 -22.12
N ALA A 218 -14.52 15.87 -22.44
CA ALA A 218 -15.63 16.52 -23.13
C ALA A 218 -16.34 17.56 -22.24
N ASP A 219 -16.65 17.18 -20.99
CA ASP A 219 -17.24 18.07 -19.99
C ASP A 219 -16.23 18.39 -18.88
N ARG A 220 -15.61 19.56 -18.98
CA ARG A 220 -14.66 20.05 -17.99
C ARG A 220 -15.32 20.59 -16.71
N SER A 221 -16.63 20.79 -16.71
CA SER A 221 -17.42 21.17 -15.53
C SER A 221 -17.77 19.98 -14.66
N ALA A 222 -17.75 18.75 -15.19
CA ALA A 222 -17.92 17.53 -14.43
C ALA A 222 -16.76 17.35 -13.44
N PRO A 223 -17.05 17.01 -12.15
CA PRO A 223 -16.02 16.85 -11.15
C PRO A 223 -15.02 15.75 -11.51
N LEU A 224 -13.73 16.03 -11.27
CA LEU A 224 -12.65 15.03 -11.30
C LEU A 224 -11.89 15.10 -9.99
N THR A 225 -11.81 13.97 -9.30
CA THR A 225 -10.98 13.86 -8.09
C THR A 225 -9.74 13.05 -8.37
N TRP A 226 -8.57 13.67 -8.19
CA TRP A 226 -7.27 13.05 -8.31
C TRP A 226 -6.72 12.75 -6.91
N ILE A 227 -6.53 11.47 -6.58
CA ILE A 227 -6.02 11.05 -5.29
C ILE A 227 -4.55 10.63 -5.47
N GLN A 228 -3.64 11.45 -4.98
CA GLN A 228 -2.22 11.14 -4.94
C GLN A 228 -1.94 10.19 -3.78
N ILE A 229 -1.40 9.00 -4.06
CA ILE A 229 -1.18 7.93 -3.08
C ILE A 229 0.31 7.54 -3.03
N GLY A 230 0.95 7.45 -4.17
CA GLY A 230 2.36 7.06 -4.27
C GLY A 230 3.16 8.01 -5.13
N SER A 231 4.49 7.91 -5.06
CA SER A 231 5.44 8.77 -5.75
C SER A 231 6.52 7.96 -6.51
N MET A 232 6.11 6.87 -7.16
CA MET A 232 7.04 5.93 -7.81
C MET A 232 7.85 6.54 -8.96
N ALA A 233 7.40 7.68 -9.54
CA ALA A 233 8.11 8.37 -10.62
C ALA A 233 8.69 9.74 -10.20
N GLY A 234 8.53 10.13 -8.94
CA GLY A 234 9.11 11.34 -8.40
C GLY A 234 8.31 11.92 -7.24
N GLU A 235 8.98 12.64 -6.36
CA GLU A 235 8.37 13.28 -5.18
C GLU A 235 7.62 14.56 -5.54
N ALA A 236 7.99 15.22 -6.63
CA ALA A 236 7.36 16.44 -7.13
C ALA A 236 6.82 16.24 -8.55
N ALA A 237 5.64 16.79 -8.82
CA ALA A 237 5.01 16.77 -10.16
C ALA A 237 4.89 18.19 -10.68
N PRO A 238 5.35 18.47 -11.94
CA PRO A 238 5.27 19.79 -12.56
C PRO A 238 3.87 20.04 -13.14
N VAL A 239 2.85 20.16 -12.29
CA VAL A 239 1.47 20.36 -12.71
C VAL A 239 1.29 21.78 -13.25
N PRO A 240 0.92 21.98 -14.55
CA PRO A 240 0.72 23.29 -15.10
C PRO A 240 -0.47 24.03 -14.46
N SER A 241 -0.35 25.32 -14.18
CA SER A 241 -1.44 26.10 -13.59
C SER A 241 -2.71 26.09 -14.43
N ALA A 242 -2.58 25.97 -15.75
CA ALA A 242 -3.71 25.86 -16.67
C ALA A 242 -4.58 24.63 -16.38
N VAL A 243 -3.97 23.50 -16.04
CA VAL A 243 -4.65 22.26 -15.68
C VAL A 243 -5.58 22.48 -14.48
N LEU A 244 -5.10 23.21 -13.45
CA LEU A 244 -5.87 23.48 -12.23
C LEU A 244 -7.05 24.45 -12.46
N ARG A 245 -7.00 25.27 -13.53
CA ARG A 245 -8.01 26.29 -13.82
C ARG A 245 -8.98 25.92 -14.93
N ALA A 246 -8.58 24.95 -15.80
CA ALA A 246 -9.32 24.62 -17.00
C ALA A 246 -10.44 23.60 -16.77
N ALA A 247 -10.50 22.97 -15.60
CA ALA A 247 -11.49 21.96 -15.28
C ALA A 247 -11.83 21.94 -13.79
N ARG A 248 -12.94 21.33 -13.45
CA ARG A 248 -13.35 21.11 -12.04
C ARG A 248 -12.55 19.99 -11.40
N LEU A 249 -11.23 20.21 -11.31
CA LEU A 249 -10.26 19.27 -10.76
C LEU A 249 -10.07 19.51 -9.26
N ARG A 250 -10.04 18.44 -8.48
CA ARG A 250 -9.63 18.42 -7.08
C ARG A 250 -8.49 17.43 -6.90
N ILE A 251 -7.35 17.87 -6.38
CA ILE A 251 -6.22 17.02 -6.02
C ILE A 251 -6.19 16.86 -4.51
N VAL A 252 -6.12 15.62 -4.03
CA VAL A 252 -6.01 15.29 -2.60
C VAL A 252 -4.91 14.25 -2.39
N GLY A 253 -4.14 14.40 -1.31
CA GLY A 253 -3.18 13.38 -0.88
C GLY A 253 -3.85 12.30 -0.03
N SER A 254 -3.39 11.07 -0.13
CA SER A 254 -3.77 9.95 0.73
C SER A 254 -2.54 9.14 1.14
N GLY A 255 -2.22 9.16 2.43
CA GLY A 255 -1.07 8.47 3.00
C GLY A 255 -1.13 8.47 4.54
N ILE A 256 -0.06 8.00 5.18
CA ILE A 256 0.05 8.01 6.64
C ILE A 256 -0.02 9.47 7.12
N GLY A 257 -0.95 9.75 8.04
CA GLY A 257 -1.20 11.10 8.57
C GLY A 257 -2.31 11.87 7.84
N SER A 258 -2.77 11.42 6.68
CA SER A 258 -3.87 12.06 5.95
C SER A 258 -5.27 11.67 6.46
N VAL A 259 -5.34 10.64 7.28
CA VAL A 259 -6.56 10.13 7.93
C VAL A 259 -6.23 9.87 9.40
N PRO A 260 -7.12 10.18 10.35
CA PRO A 260 -6.90 9.85 11.75
C PRO A 260 -6.60 8.36 11.95
N PRO A 261 -5.66 7.98 12.83
CA PRO A 261 -5.31 6.58 13.05
C PRO A 261 -6.50 5.68 13.38
N ARG A 262 -7.45 6.17 14.15
CA ARG A 262 -8.68 5.45 14.48
C ARG A 262 -9.48 5.08 13.23
N ASP A 263 -9.73 6.05 12.35
CA ASP A 263 -10.52 5.85 11.13
C ASP A 263 -9.84 4.84 10.18
N PHE A 264 -8.50 4.87 10.18
CA PHE A 264 -7.70 3.91 9.43
C PHE A 264 -7.85 2.48 9.99
N ILE A 265 -7.75 2.29 11.31
CA ILE A 265 -7.86 0.99 11.97
C ILE A 265 -9.27 0.40 11.80
N GLU A 266 -10.30 1.23 11.82
CA GLU A 266 -11.70 0.80 11.60
C GLU A 266 -11.94 0.14 10.24
N GLU A 267 -11.11 0.43 9.23
CA GLU A 267 -11.22 -0.16 7.88
C GLU A 267 -10.53 -1.53 7.75
N LEU A 268 -9.61 -1.87 8.66
CA LEU A 268 -8.78 -3.09 8.53
C LEU A 268 -9.59 -4.39 8.58
N PRO A 269 -10.63 -4.56 9.44
CA PRO A 269 -11.37 -5.82 9.50
C PRO A 269 -12.07 -6.15 8.17
N GLU A 270 -12.69 -5.17 7.51
CA GLU A 270 -13.36 -5.38 6.23
C GLU A 270 -12.36 -5.72 5.12
N LEU A 271 -11.21 -5.05 5.09
CA LEU A 271 -10.16 -5.36 4.13
C LEU A 271 -9.60 -6.77 4.36
N ALA A 272 -9.31 -7.14 5.61
CA ALA A 272 -8.82 -8.47 5.96
C ALA A 272 -9.83 -9.56 5.54
N LYS A 273 -11.11 -9.33 5.81
CA LYS A 273 -12.19 -10.22 5.36
C LYS A 273 -12.21 -10.38 3.84
N ALA A 274 -12.12 -9.28 3.09
CA ALA A 274 -12.10 -9.31 1.63
C ALA A 274 -10.91 -10.11 1.07
N VAL A 275 -9.74 -10.04 1.72
CA VAL A 275 -8.56 -10.83 1.36
C VAL A 275 -8.75 -12.31 1.68
N THR A 276 -9.29 -12.64 2.87
CA THR A 276 -9.54 -14.01 3.32
C THR A 276 -10.55 -14.72 2.43
N GLU A 277 -11.63 -14.04 2.05
CA GLU A 277 -12.67 -14.54 1.16
C GLU A 277 -12.21 -14.67 -0.31
N GLY A 278 -10.99 -14.23 -0.64
CA GLY A 278 -10.46 -14.26 -2.00
C GLY A 278 -11.05 -13.20 -2.93
N ALA A 279 -11.83 -12.24 -2.40
CA ALA A 279 -12.37 -11.12 -3.17
C ALA A 279 -11.27 -10.11 -3.60
N ILE A 280 -10.12 -10.16 -2.95
CA ILE A 280 -8.92 -9.45 -3.34
C ILE A 280 -7.79 -10.47 -3.51
N ASP A 281 -7.31 -10.61 -4.74
CA ASP A 281 -6.20 -11.48 -5.08
C ASP A 281 -4.87 -10.76 -4.83
N VAL A 282 -3.94 -11.45 -4.17
CA VAL A 282 -2.57 -11.02 -3.96
C VAL A 282 -1.61 -12.13 -4.32
N ARG A 283 -0.60 -11.80 -5.11
CA ARG A 283 0.52 -12.72 -5.38
C ARG A 283 1.54 -12.58 -4.28
N ALA A 284 1.60 -13.56 -3.39
CA ALA A 284 2.49 -13.59 -2.24
C ALA A 284 3.44 -14.78 -2.31
N ARG A 285 4.66 -14.57 -1.82
CA ARG A 285 5.65 -15.65 -1.64
C ARG A 285 6.32 -15.51 -0.28
N ALA A 286 6.18 -16.54 0.54
CA ALA A 286 6.86 -16.65 1.81
C ALA A 286 8.37 -16.82 1.61
N VAL A 287 9.16 -16.12 2.43
CA VAL A 287 10.62 -16.18 2.46
C VAL A 287 11.05 -16.29 3.92
N PRO A 288 11.86 -17.29 4.29
CA PRO A 288 12.41 -17.35 5.65
C PRO A 288 13.12 -16.06 6.04
N LEU A 289 12.90 -15.57 7.25
CA LEU A 289 13.53 -14.35 7.79
C LEU A 289 15.06 -14.42 7.68
N ALA A 290 15.65 -15.58 7.86
CA ALA A 290 17.08 -15.82 7.70
C ALA A 290 17.62 -15.49 6.28
N ARG A 291 16.74 -15.36 5.28
CA ARG A 291 17.11 -14.97 3.90
C ARG A 291 16.83 -13.50 3.60
N VAL A 292 16.58 -12.68 4.61
CA VAL A 292 16.18 -11.27 4.45
C VAL A 292 17.15 -10.46 3.60
N THR A 293 18.47 -10.63 3.78
CA THR A 293 19.49 -9.88 3.02
C THR A 293 19.31 -10.08 1.50
N ARG A 294 19.07 -11.31 1.06
CA ARG A 294 18.81 -11.61 -0.35
C ARG A 294 17.45 -11.08 -0.80
N ALA A 295 16.41 -11.30 0.00
CA ALA A 295 15.05 -10.85 -0.31
C ALA A 295 14.95 -9.33 -0.42
N TRP A 296 15.78 -8.60 0.33
CA TRP A 296 15.79 -7.13 0.33
C TRP A 296 16.07 -6.53 -1.04
N SER A 297 16.96 -7.12 -1.80
CA SER A 297 17.36 -6.65 -3.14
C SER A 297 16.60 -7.34 -4.27
N GLU A 298 15.76 -8.34 -3.96
CA GLU A 298 15.06 -9.11 -4.98
C GLU A 298 13.97 -8.28 -5.66
N THR A 299 13.97 -8.29 -7.01
CA THR A 299 12.92 -7.70 -7.84
C THR A 299 12.04 -8.81 -8.38
N THR A 300 10.77 -8.83 -7.99
CA THR A 300 9.81 -9.86 -8.36
C THR A 300 8.42 -9.25 -8.61
N GLY A 301 7.58 -9.97 -9.34
CA GLY A 301 6.15 -9.62 -9.52
C GLY A 301 5.26 -10.03 -8.34
N GLU A 302 5.82 -10.75 -7.37
CA GLU A 302 5.13 -11.21 -6.16
C GLU A 302 5.43 -10.30 -4.98
N ARG A 303 4.58 -10.29 -3.98
CA ARG A 303 4.87 -9.68 -2.69
C ARG A 303 5.68 -10.69 -1.87
N LEU A 304 6.93 -10.34 -1.55
CA LEU A 304 7.70 -11.11 -0.60
C LEU A 304 7.18 -10.88 0.82
N VAL A 305 7.04 -11.97 1.57
CA VAL A 305 6.60 -11.97 2.95
C VAL A 305 7.62 -12.72 3.77
N LEU A 306 8.23 -12.04 4.74
CA LEU A 306 9.20 -12.66 5.64
C LEU A 306 8.45 -13.45 6.72
N VAL A 307 8.93 -14.66 6.97
CA VAL A 307 8.40 -15.59 7.97
C VAL A 307 9.55 -16.00 8.87
N PRO A 308 9.45 -15.82 10.19
CA PRO A 308 10.46 -16.23 11.16
C PRO A 308 10.80 -17.72 11.16
#